data_db3eced2fc91571972ebf92ac81c8323
#
_entry.id   db3eced2fc91571972ebf92ac81c8323
#
_cell.length_a   1.000
_cell.length_b   1.000
_cell.length_c   1.000
_cell.angle_alpha   90.00
_cell.angle_beta   90.00
_cell.angle_gamma   90.00
#
_symmetry.space_group_name_H-M   'P 1'
#
loop_
_entity.id
_entity.type
_entity.pdbx_description
1 polymer ?
#
loop_
_entity_poly.entity_id
_entity_poly.type
_entity_poly.pdbx_seq_one_letter_code
_entity_poly.pdbx_strand_id
1 'polypeptide(L)'
;MPGLSREQWQASITLDEVGQTKRASGVFVTGTGTEIGKTVVAAVLARTLANDGHNVAVFKPALTGMDEFPSYDEATAIAAAGGGEAAIDNLPDHAILRAAARSTQTDDEIAPYRFDPPMSPHLAAGLAGVEIDPDRVMAAARAAADGVDAIVCEGAGGLLVPLSPSWTMRSCAVELGYPLVIVAPPGLGTINHTLLTVESARSVGLKVAAIVLNPWPESPTPIESDNRETIATMSGFPVLTLPKLDLSRPDTWPELRIPG
;
A
#
# COMPACT_ATOMS: atom_id res chain seq x y z
N MET A 1 12.14 10.43 -18.29
CA MET A 1 12.55 9.11 -18.79
C MET A 1 11.27 8.31 -19.02
N PRO A 2 11.09 7.60 -20.13
CA PRO A 2 9.90 6.78 -20.34
C PRO A 2 9.91 5.62 -19.34
N GLY A 3 8.77 5.34 -18.73
CA GLY A 3 8.57 4.19 -17.85
C GLY A 3 8.75 2.87 -18.60
N LEU A 4 8.96 1.79 -17.86
CA LEU A 4 9.18 0.46 -18.42
C LEU A 4 8.02 0.04 -19.34
N SER A 5 8.37 -0.59 -20.47
CA SER A 5 7.40 -1.24 -21.35
C SER A 5 6.82 -2.50 -20.67
N ARG A 6 5.68 -2.98 -21.18
CA ARG A 6 5.03 -4.22 -20.74
C ARG A 6 5.99 -5.42 -20.64
N GLU A 7 6.99 -5.50 -21.55
CA GLU A 7 7.99 -6.56 -21.57
C GLU A 7 9.06 -6.39 -20.50
N GLN A 8 9.40 -5.16 -20.13
CA GLN A 8 10.39 -4.87 -19.07
C GLN A 8 9.84 -5.12 -17.68
N TRP A 9 8.52 -4.95 -17.46
CA TRP A 9 7.85 -5.39 -16.25
C TRP A 9 7.89 -6.92 -16.09
N GLN A 10 7.77 -7.66 -17.20
CA GLN A 10 7.86 -9.13 -17.21
C GLN A 10 9.29 -9.62 -16.96
N ALA A 11 10.33 -8.87 -17.33
CA ALA A 11 11.72 -9.25 -17.18
C ALA A 11 12.28 -9.10 -15.76
N SER A 12 11.62 -8.35 -14.88
CA SER A 12 12.00 -8.31 -13.44
C SER A 12 11.48 -9.53 -12.65
N ILE A 13 10.80 -10.45 -13.33
CA ILE A 13 10.29 -11.71 -12.77
C ILE A 13 11.24 -12.81 -13.28
N THR A 14 12.21 -13.21 -12.48
CA THR A 14 13.03 -14.38 -12.74
C THR A 14 12.15 -15.61 -12.85
N LEU A 15 12.11 -16.23 -14.03
CA LEU A 15 11.50 -17.53 -14.28
C LEU A 15 12.29 -18.60 -13.52
N ASP A 16 11.71 -19.20 -12.50
CA ASP A 16 12.15 -20.50 -12.04
C ASP A 16 11.57 -21.57 -13.01
N GLU A 17 12.46 -22.18 -13.77
CA GLU A 17 12.14 -23.34 -14.59
C GLU A 17 11.92 -24.56 -13.71
N VAL A 18 10.73 -24.77 -13.22
CA VAL A 18 10.13 -26.10 -12.93
C VAL A 18 8.69 -25.89 -12.46
N GLY A 19 7.69 -26.03 -13.35
CA GLY A 19 6.29 -26.46 -13.02
C GLY A 19 5.52 -25.78 -11.87
N GLN A 20 5.97 -24.65 -11.33
CA GLN A 20 5.28 -23.91 -10.27
C GLN A 20 4.36 -22.87 -10.88
N THR A 21 3.15 -22.76 -10.34
CA THR A 21 2.21 -21.68 -10.63
C THR A 21 2.94 -20.33 -10.55
N LYS A 22 2.87 -19.53 -11.62
CA LYS A 22 3.52 -18.21 -11.71
C LYS A 22 3.07 -17.38 -10.51
N ARG A 23 3.99 -17.09 -9.59
CA ARG A 23 3.69 -16.22 -8.44
C ARG A 23 3.35 -14.83 -8.97
N ALA A 24 2.27 -14.22 -8.46
CA ALA A 24 1.91 -12.86 -8.81
C ALA A 24 3.08 -11.89 -8.55
N SER A 25 3.32 -10.97 -9.49
CA SER A 25 4.21 -9.85 -9.22
C SER A 25 3.57 -8.96 -8.14
N GLY A 26 4.37 -8.36 -7.25
CA GLY A 26 3.76 -7.58 -6.17
C GLY A 26 4.65 -6.46 -5.65
N VAL A 27 4.03 -5.55 -4.92
CA VAL A 27 4.69 -4.52 -4.14
C VAL A 27 4.09 -4.46 -2.74
N PHE A 28 4.91 -4.05 -1.77
CA PHE A 28 4.46 -3.78 -0.41
C PHE A 28 4.58 -2.29 -0.12
N VAL A 29 3.45 -1.61 0.03
CA VAL A 29 3.37 -0.19 0.33
C VAL A 29 3.46 -0.01 1.85
N THR A 30 4.51 0.65 2.30
CA THR A 30 4.71 1.02 3.71
C THR A 30 4.82 2.53 3.83
N GLY A 31 4.86 3.03 5.05
CA GLY A 31 4.98 4.46 5.28
C GLY A 31 6.02 4.81 6.33
N THR A 32 6.40 6.08 6.36
CA THR A 32 7.21 6.65 7.44
C THR A 32 6.39 6.94 8.70
N GLY A 33 5.05 6.79 8.63
CA GLY A 33 4.12 7.04 9.73
C GLY A 33 2.68 6.65 9.40
N THR A 34 1.74 7.17 10.18
CA THR A 34 0.29 7.04 9.99
C THR A 34 -0.24 8.27 9.26
N GLU A 35 -1.37 8.15 8.55
CA GLU A 35 -2.07 9.25 7.83
C GLU A 35 -1.24 9.99 6.77
N ILE A 36 -0.23 9.35 6.22
CA ILE A 36 0.64 9.91 5.19
C ILE A 36 0.20 9.53 3.76
N GLY A 37 -0.98 8.92 3.62
CA GLY A 37 -1.58 8.55 2.35
C GLY A 37 -1.06 7.26 1.73
N LYS A 38 -0.70 6.25 2.54
CA LYS A 38 -0.35 4.90 2.05
C LYS A 38 -1.44 4.33 1.17
N THR A 39 -2.68 4.39 1.63
CA THR A 39 -3.86 3.89 0.92
C THR A 39 -4.04 4.55 -0.43
N VAL A 40 -3.83 5.87 -0.49
CA VAL A 40 -3.88 6.62 -1.76
C VAL A 40 -2.83 6.11 -2.74
N VAL A 41 -1.57 5.98 -2.29
CA VAL A 41 -0.47 5.48 -3.13
C VAL A 41 -0.73 4.04 -3.57
N ALA A 42 -1.16 3.16 -2.67
CA ALA A 42 -1.49 1.77 -2.98
C ALA A 42 -2.66 1.67 -3.97
N ALA A 43 -3.70 2.49 -3.80
CA ALA A 43 -4.83 2.54 -4.71
C ALA A 43 -4.43 3.00 -6.12
N VAL A 44 -3.58 4.05 -6.23
CA VAL A 44 -3.09 4.51 -7.53
C VAL A 44 -2.22 3.44 -8.21
N LEU A 45 -1.37 2.74 -7.48
CA LEU A 45 -0.59 1.61 -8.01
C LEU A 45 -1.49 0.49 -8.52
N ALA A 46 -2.48 0.06 -7.72
CA ALA A 46 -3.42 -0.98 -8.09
C ALA A 46 -4.23 -0.58 -9.34
N ARG A 47 -4.71 0.68 -9.40
CA ARG A 47 -5.44 1.18 -10.56
C ARG A 47 -4.57 1.29 -11.80
N THR A 48 -3.32 1.74 -11.67
CA THR A 48 -2.38 1.79 -12.80
C THR A 48 -2.20 0.41 -13.41
N LEU A 49 -1.99 -0.62 -12.58
CA LEU A 49 -1.88 -2.01 -13.03
C LEU A 49 -3.18 -2.53 -13.65
N ALA A 50 -4.33 -2.23 -13.06
CA ALA A 50 -5.63 -2.62 -13.60
C ALA A 50 -5.92 -1.94 -14.97
N ASN A 51 -5.51 -0.68 -15.14
CA ASN A 51 -5.63 0.04 -16.41
C ASN A 51 -4.71 -0.55 -17.49
N ASP A 52 -3.57 -1.13 -17.12
CA ASP A 52 -2.68 -1.87 -18.02
C ASP A 52 -3.25 -3.27 -18.40
N GLY A 53 -4.42 -3.64 -17.88
CA GLY A 53 -5.12 -4.88 -18.18
C GLY A 53 -4.69 -6.06 -17.33
N HIS A 54 -3.99 -5.84 -16.21
CA HIS A 54 -3.66 -6.89 -15.26
C HIS A 54 -4.86 -7.25 -14.38
N ASN A 55 -4.98 -8.53 -14.03
CA ASN A 55 -5.82 -8.97 -12.91
C ASN A 55 -5.07 -8.67 -11.61
N VAL A 56 -5.60 -7.74 -10.81
CA VAL A 56 -4.90 -7.18 -9.65
C VAL A 56 -5.63 -7.55 -8.37
N ALA A 57 -4.92 -8.19 -7.45
CA ALA A 57 -5.37 -8.34 -6.07
C ALA A 57 -4.82 -7.22 -5.17
N VAL A 58 -5.52 -6.99 -4.08
CA VAL A 58 -5.07 -6.08 -3.01
C VAL A 58 -5.06 -6.82 -1.68
N PHE A 59 -4.16 -6.44 -0.78
CA PHE A 59 -4.04 -7.10 0.52
C PHE A 59 -3.60 -6.13 1.61
N LYS A 60 -4.18 -6.25 2.79
CA LYS A 60 -3.85 -5.46 3.98
C LYS A 60 -3.81 -6.40 5.20
N PRO A 61 -2.63 -6.66 5.83
CA PRO A 61 -2.49 -7.64 6.91
C PRO A 61 -3.42 -7.42 8.09
N ALA A 62 -3.62 -6.17 8.47
CA ALA A 62 -4.54 -5.73 9.50
C ALA A 62 -5.02 -4.30 9.21
N LEU A 63 -6.27 -4.04 9.56
CA LEU A 63 -6.94 -2.74 9.44
C LEU A 63 -7.50 -2.34 10.80
N THR A 64 -7.38 -1.07 11.15
CA THR A 64 -7.90 -0.47 12.38
C THR A 64 -8.67 0.81 12.06
N GLY A 65 -9.50 1.29 12.97
CA GLY A 65 -10.31 2.50 12.74
C GLY A 65 -11.59 2.22 11.95
N MET A 66 -12.14 1.01 12.03
CA MET A 66 -13.36 0.66 11.29
C MET A 66 -14.60 1.42 11.78
N ASP A 67 -14.63 1.84 13.05
CA ASP A 67 -15.70 2.63 13.64
C ASP A 67 -15.73 4.10 13.15
N GLU A 68 -14.69 4.55 12.46
CA GLU A 68 -14.64 5.88 11.84
C GLU A 68 -15.37 5.93 10.49
N PHE A 69 -15.78 4.77 9.96
CA PHE A 69 -16.42 4.66 8.65
C PHE A 69 -17.84 4.08 8.76
N PRO A 70 -18.78 4.52 7.89
CA PRO A 70 -20.06 3.85 7.76
C PRO A 70 -19.84 2.38 7.34
N SER A 71 -20.74 1.50 7.76
CA SER A 71 -20.72 0.11 7.29
C SER A 71 -20.78 0.07 5.75
N TYR A 72 -20.24 -0.98 5.15
CA TYR A 72 -20.26 -1.15 3.69
C TYR A 72 -21.68 -1.06 3.10
N ASP A 73 -22.67 -1.57 3.82
CA ASP A 73 -24.08 -1.51 3.40
C ASP A 73 -24.61 -0.07 3.45
N GLU A 74 -24.24 0.73 4.45
CA GLU A 74 -24.58 2.14 4.53
C GLU A 74 -23.87 2.96 3.44
N ALA A 75 -22.57 2.72 3.22
CA ALA A 75 -21.81 3.37 2.15
C ALA A 75 -22.38 3.04 0.76
N THR A 76 -22.76 1.78 0.54
CA THR A 76 -23.40 1.33 -0.71
C THR A 76 -24.78 1.93 -0.87
N ALA A 77 -25.55 2.04 0.22
CA ALA A 77 -26.86 2.69 0.22
C ALA A 77 -26.76 4.19 -0.06
N ILE A 78 -25.75 4.88 0.49
CA ILE A 78 -25.46 6.30 0.23
C ILE A 78 -25.09 6.50 -1.25
N ALA A 79 -24.26 5.62 -1.82
CA ALA A 79 -23.88 5.67 -3.24
C ALA A 79 -25.08 5.41 -4.16
N ALA A 80 -25.95 4.43 -3.83
CA ALA A 80 -27.16 4.10 -4.57
C ALA A 80 -28.24 5.20 -4.48
N ALA A 81 -28.28 5.97 -3.40
CA ALA A 81 -29.20 7.09 -3.21
C ALA A 81 -28.80 8.36 -3.98
N GLY A 82 -27.80 8.30 -4.86
CA GLY A 82 -27.35 9.43 -5.66
C GLY A 82 -26.41 10.38 -4.92
N GLY A 83 -25.90 9.95 -3.78
CA GLY A 83 -24.80 10.61 -3.08
C GLY A 83 -23.51 10.41 -3.85
N GLY A 84 -23.47 10.83 -5.14
CA GLY A 84 -22.37 10.66 -6.06
C GLY A 84 -20.99 10.77 -5.37
N GLU A 85 -19.96 10.51 -6.05
CA GLU A 85 -18.53 10.77 -5.78
C GLU A 85 -18.05 11.02 -4.31
N ALA A 86 -18.82 11.65 -3.44
CA ALA A 86 -18.54 11.90 -2.01
C ALA A 86 -18.47 10.60 -1.15
N ALA A 87 -18.88 9.46 -1.71
CA ALA A 87 -18.93 8.20 -0.97
C ALA A 87 -17.53 7.55 -0.82
N ILE A 88 -16.59 7.77 -1.74
CA ILE A 88 -15.27 7.10 -1.71
C ILE A 88 -14.36 7.71 -0.64
N ASP A 89 -14.45 9.03 -0.38
CA ASP A 89 -13.66 9.71 0.66
C ASP A 89 -13.96 9.19 2.08
N ASN A 90 -15.10 8.52 2.25
CA ASN A 90 -15.57 7.96 3.52
C ASN A 90 -15.53 6.42 3.53
N LEU A 91 -14.85 5.78 2.58
CA LEU A 91 -14.69 4.33 2.58
C LEU A 91 -13.45 3.91 3.38
N PRO A 92 -13.52 2.77 4.08
CA PRO A 92 -12.33 2.20 4.72
C PRO A 92 -11.31 1.75 3.66
N ASP A 93 -10.03 1.75 4.05
CA ASP A 93 -8.88 1.51 3.17
C ASP A 93 -9.06 0.31 2.22
N HIS A 94 -9.53 -0.84 2.74
CA HIS A 94 -9.71 -2.05 1.93
C HIS A 94 -10.76 -1.89 0.82
N ALA A 95 -11.79 -1.09 1.07
CA ALA A 95 -12.81 -0.80 0.07
C ALA A 95 -12.28 0.15 -1.03
N ILE A 96 -11.46 1.14 -0.67
CA ILE A 96 -10.75 2.01 -1.62
C ILE A 96 -9.81 1.17 -2.49
N LEU A 97 -9.02 0.29 -1.89
CA LEU A 97 -8.09 -0.59 -2.60
C LEU A 97 -8.83 -1.52 -3.57
N ARG A 98 -9.92 -2.16 -3.12
CA ARG A 98 -10.76 -3.02 -3.95
C ARG A 98 -11.32 -2.30 -5.17
N ALA A 99 -11.88 -1.11 -4.95
CA ALA A 99 -12.44 -0.29 -6.03
C ALA A 99 -11.37 0.13 -7.04
N ALA A 100 -10.20 0.56 -6.56
CA ALA A 100 -9.07 0.95 -7.40
C ALA A 100 -8.55 -0.21 -8.25
N ALA A 101 -8.38 -1.38 -7.68
CA ALA A 101 -7.95 -2.60 -8.37
C ALA A 101 -9.03 -3.19 -9.29
N ARG A 102 -10.29 -2.76 -9.20
CA ARG A 102 -11.47 -3.41 -9.81
C ARG A 102 -11.55 -4.90 -9.40
N SER A 103 -11.14 -5.20 -8.18
CA SER A 103 -11.10 -6.56 -7.66
C SER A 103 -12.47 -7.01 -7.18
N THR A 104 -12.71 -8.32 -7.28
CA THR A 104 -13.92 -8.99 -6.75
C THR A 104 -13.70 -9.62 -5.37
N GLN A 105 -12.54 -9.38 -4.76
CA GLN A 105 -12.22 -9.89 -3.43
C GLN A 105 -13.22 -9.42 -2.38
N THR A 106 -13.54 -10.29 -1.43
CA THR A 106 -14.28 -9.95 -0.23
C THR A 106 -13.42 -9.17 0.76
N ASP A 107 -14.04 -8.55 1.75
CA ASP A 107 -13.31 -7.81 2.80
C ASP A 107 -12.35 -8.72 3.59
N ASP A 108 -12.76 -9.98 3.86
CA ASP A 108 -11.94 -10.97 4.58
C ASP A 108 -10.71 -11.41 3.76
N GLU A 109 -10.85 -11.51 2.43
CA GLU A 109 -9.73 -11.83 1.53
C GLU A 109 -8.74 -10.69 1.43
N ILE A 110 -9.20 -9.43 1.54
CA ILE A 110 -8.33 -8.25 1.51
C ILE A 110 -7.70 -8.01 2.88
N ALA A 111 -8.51 -8.03 3.95
CA ALA A 111 -8.07 -7.70 5.31
C ALA A 111 -8.57 -8.75 6.31
N PRO A 112 -7.77 -9.80 6.58
CA PRO A 112 -8.18 -10.90 7.46
C PRO A 112 -8.35 -10.51 8.93
N TYR A 113 -7.82 -9.34 9.32
CA TYR A 113 -8.00 -8.75 10.63
C TYR A 113 -8.48 -7.30 10.49
N ARG A 114 -9.66 -7.02 11.05
CA ARG A 114 -10.27 -5.69 11.07
C ARG A 114 -10.72 -5.37 12.48
N PHE A 115 -10.37 -4.19 12.96
CA PHE A 115 -10.67 -3.72 14.31
C PHE A 115 -11.28 -2.33 14.28
N ASP A 116 -12.26 -2.09 15.14
CA ASP A 116 -12.97 -0.82 15.21
C ASP A 116 -12.07 0.34 15.68
N PRO A 117 -11.32 0.23 16.80
CA PRO A 117 -10.61 1.39 17.32
C PRO A 117 -9.43 1.84 16.43
N PRO A 118 -9.23 3.16 16.20
CA PRO A 118 -8.10 3.70 15.44
C PRO A 118 -6.81 3.70 16.29
N MET A 119 -6.17 2.56 16.37
CA MET A 119 -4.94 2.38 17.13
C MET A 119 -4.01 1.37 16.44
N SER A 120 -2.85 1.09 17.05
CA SER A 120 -1.94 0.09 16.50
C SER A 120 -2.59 -1.31 16.48
N PRO A 121 -2.35 -2.12 15.42
CA PRO A 121 -3.02 -3.42 15.26
C PRO A 121 -2.90 -4.35 16.47
N HIS A 122 -1.70 -4.44 17.09
CA HIS A 122 -1.50 -5.31 18.26
C HIS A 122 -2.34 -4.89 19.47
N LEU A 123 -2.54 -3.55 19.66
CA LEU A 123 -3.34 -3.05 20.76
C LEU A 123 -4.83 -3.27 20.48
N ALA A 124 -5.28 -2.98 19.28
CA ALA A 124 -6.67 -3.21 18.86
C ALA A 124 -7.04 -4.71 18.98
N ALA A 125 -6.17 -5.60 18.52
CA ALA A 125 -6.33 -7.04 18.66
C ALA A 125 -6.40 -7.48 20.14
N GLY A 126 -5.49 -6.97 20.97
CA GLY A 126 -5.50 -7.26 22.42
C GLY A 126 -6.78 -6.82 23.11
N LEU A 127 -7.31 -5.63 22.78
CA LEU A 127 -8.60 -5.15 23.32
C LEU A 127 -9.79 -5.98 22.83
N ALA A 128 -9.73 -6.51 21.61
CA ALA A 128 -10.73 -7.42 21.06
C ALA A 128 -10.59 -8.88 21.58
N GLY A 129 -9.57 -9.18 22.40
CA GLY A 129 -9.29 -10.54 22.85
C GLY A 129 -8.84 -11.48 21.71
N VAL A 130 -8.27 -10.93 20.64
CA VAL A 130 -7.81 -11.65 19.46
C VAL A 130 -6.29 -11.52 19.36
N GLU A 131 -5.63 -12.58 18.92
CA GLU A 131 -4.21 -12.53 18.52
C GLU A 131 -4.11 -12.49 17.01
N ILE A 132 -3.26 -11.58 16.48
CA ILE A 132 -2.94 -11.57 15.06
C ILE A 132 -1.93 -12.69 14.80
N ASP A 133 -2.42 -13.77 14.20
CA ASP A 133 -1.63 -14.94 13.85
C ASP A 133 -0.89 -14.72 12.53
N PRO A 134 0.46 -14.76 12.53
CA PRO A 134 1.27 -14.64 11.33
C PRO A 134 0.91 -15.66 10.25
N ASP A 135 0.68 -16.91 10.62
CA ASP A 135 0.37 -17.97 9.66
C ASP A 135 -0.96 -17.72 8.93
N ARG A 136 -1.97 -17.22 9.65
CA ARG A 136 -3.25 -16.81 9.04
C ARG A 136 -3.06 -15.64 8.08
N VAL A 137 -2.29 -14.62 8.44
CA VAL A 137 -2.00 -13.48 7.57
C VAL A 137 -1.28 -13.95 6.31
N MET A 138 -0.26 -14.79 6.45
CA MET A 138 0.52 -15.29 5.32
C MET A 138 -0.27 -16.25 4.43
N ALA A 139 -1.17 -17.05 4.99
CA ALA A 139 -2.08 -17.89 4.22
C ALA A 139 -3.07 -17.05 3.41
N ALA A 140 -3.66 -16.01 4.01
CA ALA A 140 -4.56 -15.09 3.32
C ALA A 140 -3.85 -14.33 2.19
N ALA A 141 -2.63 -13.84 2.42
CA ALA A 141 -1.85 -13.16 1.39
C ALA A 141 -1.51 -14.08 0.21
N ARG A 142 -1.16 -15.35 0.47
CA ARG A 142 -0.93 -16.33 -0.58
C ARG A 142 -2.19 -16.63 -1.38
N ALA A 143 -3.33 -16.79 -0.71
CA ALA A 143 -4.61 -17.00 -1.36
C ALA A 143 -5.01 -15.80 -2.22
N ALA A 144 -4.80 -14.57 -1.74
CA ALA A 144 -5.04 -13.35 -2.51
C ALA A 144 -4.15 -13.24 -3.77
N ALA A 145 -2.93 -13.76 -3.72
CA ALA A 145 -1.99 -13.75 -4.84
C ALA A 145 -2.19 -14.89 -5.84
N ASP A 146 -3.07 -15.86 -5.53
CA ASP A 146 -3.30 -17.00 -6.42
C ASP A 146 -4.17 -16.61 -7.61
N GLY A 147 -3.76 -17.03 -8.81
CA GLY A 147 -4.52 -16.81 -10.04
C GLY A 147 -4.61 -15.35 -10.52
N VAL A 148 -3.83 -14.42 -9.95
CA VAL A 148 -3.75 -13.02 -10.38
C VAL A 148 -2.40 -12.69 -11.01
N ASP A 149 -2.34 -11.59 -11.78
CA ASP A 149 -1.10 -11.14 -12.41
C ASP A 149 -0.24 -10.33 -11.44
N ALA A 150 -0.89 -9.53 -10.59
CA ALA A 150 -0.22 -8.64 -9.66
C ALA A 150 -0.98 -8.51 -8.33
N ILE A 151 -0.23 -8.21 -7.25
CA ILE A 151 -0.80 -7.90 -5.93
C ILE A 151 -0.18 -6.63 -5.36
N VAL A 152 -1.02 -5.76 -4.82
CA VAL A 152 -0.59 -4.59 -4.05
C VAL A 152 -0.92 -4.81 -2.58
N CYS A 153 0.12 -4.99 -1.77
CA CYS A 153 -0.02 -5.12 -0.32
C CYS A 153 0.17 -3.76 0.35
N GLU A 154 -0.67 -3.41 1.31
CA GLU A 154 -0.53 -2.19 2.11
C GLU A 154 -0.32 -2.54 3.59
N GLY A 155 0.76 -2.02 4.19
CA GLY A 155 1.02 -2.14 5.61
C GLY A 155 0.22 -1.14 6.47
N ALA A 156 0.10 -1.40 7.77
CA ALA A 156 -0.46 -0.48 8.75
C ALA A 156 0.65 0.32 9.44
N GLY A 157 0.54 1.66 9.44
CA GLY A 157 1.58 2.54 10.00
C GLY A 157 2.93 2.42 9.28
N GLY A 158 4.02 2.34 10.03
CA GLY A 158 5.38 2.15 9.52
C GLY A 158 5.89 0.71 9.70
N LEU A 159 7.10 0.42 9.19
CA LEU A 159 7.69 -0.93 9.19
C LEU A 159 7.82 -1.55 10.58
N LEU A 160 8.07 -0.77 11.62
CA LEU A 160 8.28 -1.30 12.97
C LEU A 160 6.99 -1.36 13.81
N VAL A 161 5.83 -1.04 13.23
CA VAL A 161 4.55 -1.19 13.92
C VAL A 161 4.32 -2.67 14.25
N PRO A 162 4.04 -3.01 15.52
CA PRO A 162 3.80 -4.39 15.92
C PRO A 162 2.41 -4.86 15.47
N LEU A 163 2.37 -6.05 14.92
CA LEU A 163 1.16 -6.83 14.67
C LEU A 163 0.86 -7.77 15.84
N SER A 164 1.93 -8.30 16.45
CA SER A 164 1.92 -9.05 17.71
C SER A 164 3.18 -8.70 18.51
N PRO A 165 3.35 -9.19 19.75
CA PRO A 165 4.54 -8.89 20.57
C PRO A 165 5.89 -9.23 19.93
N SER A 166 5.92 -10.22 19.03
CA SER A 166 7.15 -10.68 18.37
C SER A 166 7.15 -10.50 16.85
N TRP A 167 6.07 -9.98 16.26
CA TRP A 167 5.92 -9.88 14.81
C TRP A 167 5.47 -8.47 14.42
N THR A 168 6.31 -7.83 13.60
CA THR A 168 6.09 -6.45 13.14
C THR A 168 5.63 -6.42 11.68
N MET A 169 5.19 -5.26 11.22
CA MET A 169 4.90 -5.02 9.81
C MET A 169 6.12 -5.29 8.92
N ARG A 170 7.35 -5.05 9.43
CA ARG A 170 8.60 -5.39 8.75
C ARG A 170 8.79 -6.90 8.62
N SER A 171 8.48 -7.67 9.66
CA SER A 171 8.51 -9.13 9.60
C SER A 171 7.55 -9.66 8.54
N CYS A 172 6.32 -9.14 8.51
CA CYS A 172 5.34 -9.46 7.49
C CYS A 172 5.85 -9.13 6.06
N ALA A 173 6.44 -7.96 5.87
CA ALA A 173 7.00 -7.57 4.56
C ALA A 173 8.14 -8.49 4.11
N VAL A 174 9.01 -8.94 5.05
CA VAL A 174 10.08 -9.91 4.77
C VAL A 174 9.50 -11.24 4.31
N GLU A 175 8.50 -11.77 5.00
CA GLU A 175 7.86 -13.05 4.67
C GLU A 175 7.09 -12.99 3.36
N LEU A 176 6.44 -11.86 3.04
CA LEU A 176 5.78 -11.62 1.76
C LEU A 176 6.80 -11.54 0.61
N GLY A 177 7.99 -10.97 0.86
CA GLY A 177 9.09 -10.93 -0.09
C GLY A 177 8.88 -9.99 -1.29
N TYR A 178 7.90 -9.10 -1.25
CA TYR A 178 7.68 -8.09 -2.27
C TYR A 178 8.58 -6.86 -2.05
N PRO A 179 9.03 -6.18 -3.12
CA PRO A 179 9.76 -4.93 -2.97
C PRO A 179 8.88 -3.85 -2.33
N LEU A 180 9.53 -2.97 -1.55
CA LEU A 180 8.85 -1.90 -0.83
C LEU A 180 8.65 -0.65 -1.68
N VAL A 181 7.49 -0.05 -1.55
CA VAL A 181 7.23 1.35 -1.88
C VAL A 181 7.06 2.11 -0.56
N ILE A 182 7.95 3.05 -0.28
CA ILE A 182 7.94 3.84 0.97
C ILE A 182 7.21 5.15 0.71
N VAL A 183 6.11 5.37 1.41
CA VAL A 183 5.35 6.63 1.35
C VAL A 183 5.80 7.57 2.46
N ALA A 184 6.01 8.83 2.13
CA ALA A 184 6.42 9.87 3.08
C ALA A 184 5.75 11.22 2.75
N PRO A 185 5.49 12.08 3.75
CA PRO A 185 5.05 13.46 3.49
C PRO A 185 6.22 14.29 2.95
N PRO A 186 5.96 15.37 2.17
CA PRO A 186 7.06 16.17 1.59
C PRO A 186 7.69 17.17 2.56
N GLY A 187 7.06 17.45 3.70
CA GLY A 187 7.41 18.55 4.61
C GLY A 187 8.60 18.29 5.54
N LEU A 188 8.80 19.20 6.49
CA LEU A 188 9.90 19.16 7.47
C LEU A 188 9.90 17.86 8.28
N GLY A 189 11.10 17.28 8.47
CA GLY A 189 11.31 16.01 9.18
C GLY A 189 11.29 14.79 8.27
N THR A 190 10.81 14.91 7.03
CA THR A 190 10.66 13.77 6.12
C THR A 190 11.99 13.09 5.78
N ILE A 191 13.09 13.84 5.64
CA ILE A 191 14.41 13.27 5.34
C ILE A 191 14.78 12.22 6.40
N ASN A 192 14.72 12.61 7.68
CA ASN A 192 15.06 11.71 8.78
C ASN A 192 14.17 10.46 8.81
N HIS A 193 12.84 10.64 8.77
CA HIS A 193 11.90 9.51 8.85
C HIS A 193 12.01 8.57 7.65
N THR A 194 12.23 9.13 6.46
CA THR A 194 12.39 8.32 5.25
C THR A 194 13.68 7.52 5.28
N LEU A 195 14.79 8.13 5.64
CA LEU A 195 16.09 7.45 5.72
C LEU A 195 16.11 6.38 6.82
N LEU A 196 15.52 6.63 8.00
CA LEU A 196 15.33 5.62 9.04
C LEU A 196 14.49 4.43 8.55
N THR A 197 13.45 4.68 7.75
CA THR A 197 12.63 3.61 7.16
C THR A 197 13.43 2.81 6.14
N VAL A 198 14.22 3.48 5.30
CA VAL A 198 15.14 2.83 4.35
C VAL A 198 16.18 1.97 5.07
N GLU A 199 16.81 2.48 6.13
CA GLU A 199 17.77 1.73 6.94
C GLU A 199 17.13 0.50 7.59
N SER A 200 15.92 0.68 8.16
CA SER A 200 15.14 -0.42 8.73
C SER A 200 14.84 -1.51 7.69
N ALA A 201 14.52 -1.13 6.46
CA ALA A 201 14.31 -2.08 5.36
C ALA A 201 15.61 -2.81 4.99
N ARG A 202 16.69 -2.05 4.77
CA ARG A 202 18.01 -2.60 4.40
C ARG A 202 18.57 -3.56 5.45
N SER A 203 18.37 -3.27 6.75
CA SER A 203 18.89 -4.11 7.85
C SER A 203 18.40 -5.56 7.83
N VAL A 204 17.30 -5.83 7.12
CA VAL A 204 16.70 -7.17 6.98
C VAL A 204 16.65 -7.65 5.52
N GLY A 205 17.36 -6.98 4.62
CA GLY A 205 17.46 -7.37 3.22
C GLY A 205 16.23 -7.07 2.35
N LEU A 206 15.28 -6.27 2.82
CA LEU A 206 14.14 -5.83 2.02
C LEU A 206 14.60 -4.92 0.87
N LYS A 207 14.14 -5.21 -0.33
CA LYS A 207 14.38 -4.36 -1.49
C LYS A 207 13.44 -3.15 -1.46
N VAL A 208 13.98 -1.95 -1.61
CA VAL A 208 13.18 -0.73 -1.81
C VAL A 208 13.13 -0.45 -3.30
N ALA A 209 11.91 -0.39 -3.86
CA ALA A 209 11.69 -0.12 -5.27
C ALA A 209 11.59 1.38 -5.55
N ALA A 210 10.90 2.11 -4.69
CA ALA A 210 10.77 3.57 -4.79
C ALA A 210 10.36 4.19 -3.46
N ILE A 211 10.54 5.50 -3.37
CA ILE A 211 9.98 6.37 -2.34
C ILE A 211 8.95 7.27 -3.02
N VAL A 212 7.78 7.47 -2.41
CA VAL A 212 6.71 8.34 -2.94
C VAL A 212 6.41 9.44 -1.95
N LEU A 213 6.63 10.69 -2.34
CA LEU A 213 6.24 11.85 -1.56
C LEU A 213 4.77 12.20 -1.87
N ASN A 214 3.92 12.16 -0.84
CA ASN A 214 2.47 12.32 -0.94
C ASN A 214 1.89 13.06 0.28
N PRO A 215 0.96 14.03 0.11
CA PRO A 215 0.61 14.65 -1.16
C PRO A 215 1.69 15.65 -1.60
N TRP A 216 2.06 15.62 -2.86
CA TRP A 216 3.00 16.59 -3.43
C TRP A 216 2.24 17.85 -3.87
N PRO A 217 2.64 19.06 -3.45
CA PRO A 217 1.94 20.27 -3.82
C PRO A 217 2.20 20.66 -5.28
N GLU A 218 1.23 21.34 -5.91
CA GLU A 218 1.39 21.87 -7.27
C GLU A 218 2.55 22.86 -7.40
N SER A 219 2.79 23.64 -6.35
CA SER A 219 3.88 24.61 -6.26
C SER A 219 4.74 24.28 -5.04
N PRO A 220 5.72 23.37 -5.16
CA PRO A 220 6.56 22.98 -4.05
C PRO A 220 7.42 24.14 -3.57
N THR A 221 7.50 24.28 -2.25
CA THR A 221 8.42 25.20 -1.60
C THR A 221 9.88 24.75 -1.78
N PRO A 222 10.87 25.65 -1.53
CA PRO A 222 12.28 25.25 -1.50
C PRO A 222 12.56 24.08 -0.56
N ILE A 223 11.86 23.99 0.59
CA ILE A 223 12.03 22.90 1.56
C ILE A 223 11.59 21.56 0.95
N GLU A 224 10.43 21.51 0.31
CA GLU A 224 9.91 20.28 -0.29
C GLU A 224 10.77 19.81 -1.46
N SER A 225 11.24 20.76 -2.28
CA SER A 225 12.14 20.47 -3.39
C SER A 225 13.48 19.92 -2.91
N ASP A 226 14.10 20.57 -1.92
CA ASP A 226 15.35 20.12 -1.29
C ASP A 226 15.20 18.75 -0.60
N ASN A 227 14.12 18.55 0.14
CA ASN A 227 13.81 17.25 0.77
C ASN A 227 13.78 16.10 -0.25
N ARG A 228 13.12 16.32 -1.40
CA ARG A 228 13.04 15.32 -2.48
C ARG A 228 14.43 14.98 -3.02
N GLU A 229 15.25 15.99 -3.34
CA GLU A 229 16.59 15.81 -3.89
C GLU A 229 17.54 15.17 -2.86
N THR A 230 17.47 15.60 -1.61
CA THR A 230 18.26 15.04 -0.51
C THR A 230 17.93 13.60 -0.25
N ILE A 231 16.63 13.23 -0.19
CA ILE A 231 16.19 11.84 -0.01
C ILE A 231 16.68 10.98 -1.18
N ALA A 232 16.54 11.45 -2.43
CA ALA A 232 17.00 10.72 -3.60
C ALA A 232 18.51 10.46 -3.56
N THR A 233 19.28 11.48 -3.23
CA THR A 233 20.74 11.41 -3.17
C THR A 233 21.22 10.49 -2.05
N MET A 234 20.68 10.64 -0.83
CA MET A 234 21.14 9.90 0.34
C MET A 234 20.63 8.46 0.37
N SER A 235 19.42 8.21 -0.12
CA SER A 235 18.86 6.86 -0.17
C SER A 235 19.37 6.05 -1.35
N GLY A 236 19.67 6.70 -2.47
CA GLY A 236 20.01 6.06 -3.75
C GLY A 236 18.81 5.44 -4.46
N PHE A 237 17.59 5.71 -4.01
CA PHE A 237 16.36 5.17 -4.62
C PHE A 237 15.61 6.25 -5.42
N PRO A 238 14.80 5.85 -6.42
CA PRO A 238 13.90 6.75 -7.11
C PRO A 238 12.92 7.40 -6.12
N VAL A 239 12.80 8.74 -6.20
CA VAL A 239 11.81 9.50 -5.43
C VAL A 239 10.76 10.05 -6.38
N LEU A 240 9.58 9.46 -6.33
CA LEU A 240 8.40 9.82 -7.09
C LEU A 240 7.55 10.80 -6.28
N THR A 241 6.65 11.48 -6.95
CA THR A 241 5.70 12.40 -6.31
C THR A 241 4.28 12.07 -6.74
N LEU A 242 3.34 12.15 -5.81
CA LEU A 242 1.92 11.99 -6.09
C LEU A 242 1.18 13.23 -5.59
N PRO A 243 0.43 13.95 -6.44
CA PRO A 243 -0.32 15.12 -6.00
C PRO A 243 -1.47 14.73 -5.07
N LYS A 244 -2.08 15.72 -4.41
CA LYS A 244 -3.35 15.49 -3.70
C LYS A 244 -4.41 15.07 -4.71
N LEU A 245 -5.06 13.96 -4.45
CA LEU A 245 -6.08 13.40 -5.33
C LEU A 245 -7.49 13.68 -4.80
N ASP A 246 -8.42 13.80 -5.71
CA ASP A 246 -9.83 13.64 -5.47
C ASP A 246 -10.15 12.13 -5.55
N LEU A 247 -10.37 11.49 -4.41
CA LEU A 247 -10.62 10.06 -4.36
C LEU A 247 -11.96 9.68 -4.98
N SER A 248 -12.90 10.63 -5.06
CA SER A 248 -14.20 10.42 -5.68
C SER A 248 -14.12 10.29 -7.21
N ARG A 249 -13.00 10.71 -7.82
CA ARG A 249 -12.79 10.75 -9.27
C ARG A 249 -11.61 9.89 -9.73
N PRO A 250 -11.65 8.57 -9.52
CA PRO A 250 -10.52 7.69 -9.81
C PRO A 250 -10.08 7.71 -11.28
N ASP A 251 -10.92 8.14 -12.21
CA ASP A 251 -10.56 8.28 -13.62
C ASP A 251 -9.62 9.46 -13.89
N THR A 252 -9.50 10.39 -12.95
CA THR A 252 -8.59 11.53 -13.03
C THR A 252 -7.23 11.27 -12.38
N TRP A 253 -7.05 10.12 -11.70
CA TRP A 253 -5.81 9.83 -11.01
C TRP A 253 -4.65 9.64 -11.98
N PRO A 254 -3.47 10.20 -11.68
CA PRO A 254 -2.30 9.98 -12.49
C PRO A 254 -1.86 8.51 -12.43
N GLU A 255 -1.17 8.06 -13.45
CA GLU A 255 -0.48 6.76 -13.37
C GLU A 255 0.75 6.88 -12.47
N LEU A 256 0.95 5.86 -11.63
CA LEU A 256 2.14 5.73 -10.78
C LEU A 256 2.88 4.45 -11.18
N ARG A 257 4.02 4.62 -11.85
CA ARG A 257 4.85 3.51 -12.33
C ARG A 257 6.13 3.46 -11.53
N ILE A 258 6.36 2.32 -10.90
CA ILE A 258 7.60 2.07 -10.15
C ILE A 258 8.68 1.68 -11.16
N PRO A 259 9.86 2.33 -11.13
CA PRO A 259 11.00 1.94 -11.96
C PRO A 259 11.45 0.51 -11.62
N GLY A 260 11.81 -0.27 -12.64
CA GLY A 260 12.34 -1.62 -12.48
C GLY A 260 13.82 -1.65 -12.12
#